data_8228658d65bc7814e7d6ff98b716807d
#
_entry.id   8228658d65bc7814e7d6ff98b716807d
#
_cell.length_a   1.000
_cell.length_b   1.000
_cell.length_c   1.000
_cell.angle_alpha   90.00
_cell.angle_beta   90.00
_cell.angle_gamma   90.00
#
_symmetry.space_group_name_H-M   'P 1'
#
loop_
_entity.id
_entity.type
_entity.pdbx_description
1 polymer ?
#
loop_
_entity_poly.entity_id
_entity_poly.type
_entity_poly.pdbx_seq_one_letter_code
_entity_poly.pdbx_strand_id
1 'polypeptide(L)'
;WFSHGLIRYRYGFLTLCFIISLFFAYQLKNLSFNTNLGDFYPLKHPYLNIQNRLNKIFGGLNQVSIAVEVKDGTILNPTTLDKVWQITNQLYLTEGINAGRVVSLSARKVKHIEANEEGFVTERLMHDPAKSIQEIDILKQRIVKNPLVYGPMVSKDFKATLIQADFESNVSSRNIFKVLQTLNKE
;
A
#
# COMPACT_ATOMS: atom_id res chain seq x y z
N TRP A 1 49.15 -38.49 -0.35
CA TRP A 1 49.91 -37.32 -0.77
C TRP A 1 49.23 -35.99 -0.41
N PHE A 2 47.95 -35.87 -0.69
CA PHE A 2 47.16 -34.66 -0.38
C PHE A 2 47.07 -34.34 1.12
N SER A 3 46.92 -35.37 1.96
CA SER A 3 46.77 -35.21 3.40
C SER A 3 48.06 -34.74 4.11
N HIS A 4 49.23 -35.13 3.64
CA HIS A 4 50.52 -34.70 4.22
C HIS A 4 50.79 -33.23 3.93
N GLY A 5 50.38 -32.71 2.74
CA GLY A 5 50.50 -31.29 2.40
C GLY A 5 49.59 -30.39 3.26
N LEU A 6 48.35 -30.85 3.51
CA LEU A 6 47.39 -30.16 4.36
C LEU A 6 47.88 -30.02 5.83
N ILE A 7 48.51 -31.08 6.39
CA ILE A 7 49.01 -31.05 7.76
C ILE A 7 50.21 -30.10 7.87
N ARG A 8 51.09 -30.05 6.85
CA ARG A 8 52.29 -29.21 6.85
C ARG A 8 51.96 -27.71 6.72
N TYR A 9 50.91 -27.36 5.96
CA TYR A 9 50.48 -25.98 5.72
C TYR A 9 49.18 -25.63 6.43
N ARG A 10 48.82 -26.33 7.52
CA ARG A 10 47.53 -26.17 8.24
C ARG A 10 47.15 -24.74 8.58
N TYR A 11 48.14 -23.95 9.05
CA TYR A 11 47.90 -22.55 9.40
C TYR A 11 47.61 -21.68 8.17
N GLY A 12 48.34 -21.89 7.06
CA GLY A 12 48.09 -21.20 5.80
C GLY A 12 46.71 -21.50 5.24
N PHE A 13 46.28 -22.77 5.31
CA PHE A 13 44.96 -23.16 4.86
C PHE A 13 43.82 -22.57 5.75
N LEU A 14 44.04 -22.56 7.08
CA LEU A 14 43.08 -21.92 8.01
C LEU A 14 42.97 -20.41 7.76
N THR A 15 44.10 -19.75 7.55
CA THR A 15 44.12 -18.30 7.23
C THR A 15 43.40 -18.01 5.92
N LEU A 16 43.62 -18.84 4.90
CA LEU A 16 42.92 -18.70 3.62
C LEU A 16 41.40 -18.86 3.78
N CYS A 17 40.95 -19.90 4.49
CA CYS A 17 39.51 -20.14 4.78
C CYS A 17 38.93 -18.96 5.57
N PHE A 18 39.66 -18.41 6.52
CA PHE A 18 39.21 -17.27 7.31
C PHE A 18 39.03 -16.01 6.45
N ILE A 19 40.00 -15.72 5.56
CA ILE A 19 39.90 -14.60 4.63
C ILE A 19 38.72 -14.74 3.69
N ILE A 20 38.50 -15.94 3.13
CA ILE A 20 37.35 -16.24 2.29
C ILE A 20 36.02 -16.06 3.05
N SER A 21 35.96 -16.53 4.29
CA SER A 21 34.77 -16.37 5.13
C SER A 21 34.46 -14.89 5.44
N LEU A 22 35.51 -14.10 5.74
CA LEU A 22 35.36 -12.67 5.94
C LEU A 22 34.90 -11.94 4.67
N PHE A 23 35.41 -12.34 3.52
CA PHE A 23 34.97 -11.80 2.23
C PHE A 23 33.47 -12.06 2.00
N PHE A 24 33.01 -13.29 2.20
CA PHE A 24 31.58 -13.61 2.06
C PHE A 24 30.72 -12.92 3.14
N ALA A 25 31.22 -12.82 4.39
CA ALA A 25 30.53 -12.09 5.44
C ALA A 25 30.36 -10.60 5.09
N TYR A 26 31.37 -9.99 4.47
CA TYR A 26 31.24 -8.61 3.99
C TYR A 26 30.20 -8.46 2.87
N GLN A 27 30.10 -9.43 1.98
CA GLN A 27 29.14 -9.43 0.88
C GLN A 27 27.68 -9.62 1.35
N LEU A 28 27.44 -10.11 2.57
CA LEU A 28 26.10 -10.21 3.15
C LEU A 28 25.35 -8.88 3.22
N LYS A 29 26.08 -7.75 3.30
CA LYS A 29 25.49 -6.42 3.27
C LYS A 29 24.74 -6.11 1.96
N ASN A 30 25.15 -6.73 0.87
CA ASN A 30 24.59 -6.52 -0.45
C ASN A 30 23.52 -7.56 -0.81
N LEU A 31 23.22 -8.48 0.12
CA LEU A 31 22.21 -9.49 -0.09
C LEU A 31 20.83 -8.86 -0.02
N SER A 32 20.13 -8.78 -1.12
CA SER A 32 18.74 -8.38 -1.19
C SER A 32 17.87 -9.63 -1.34
N PHE A 33 16.97 -9.83 -0.39
CA PHE A 33 15.95 -10.86 -0.53
C PHE A 33 14.83 -10.31 -1.42
N ASN A 34 14.71 -10.86 -2.62
CA ASN A 34 13.57 -10.58 -3.48
C ASN A 34 12.47 -11.60 -3.12
N THR A 35 11.45 -11.16 -2.41
CA THR A 35 10.28 -11.96 -1.98
C THR A 35 9.14 -11.90 -3.00
N ASN A 36 9.44 -11.59 -4.25
CA ASN A 36 8.41 -11.55 -5.28
C ASN A 36 8.02 -12.98 -5.66
N LEU A 37 6.85 -13.43 -5.19
CA LEU A 37 6.31 -14.76 -5.48
C LEU A 37 6.19 -15.02 -7.00
N GLY A 38 6.09 -13.98 -7.81
CA GLY A 38 6.05 -14.06 -9.27
C GLY A 38 7.31 -14.67 -9.88
N ASP A 39 8.47 -14.53 -9.22
CA ASP A 39 9.75 -15.03 -9.75
C ASP A 39 9.90 -16.56 -9.59
N PHE A 40 9.07 -17.20 -8.77
CA PHE A 40 9.06 -18.65 -8.59
C PHE A 40 8.26 -19.41 -9.67
N TYR A 41 7.49 -18.69 -10.47
CA TYR A 41 6.72 -19.31 -11.53
C TYR A 41 7.53 -19.39 -12.85
N PRO A 42 7.35 -20.45 -13.64
CA PRO A 42 8.02 -20.56 -14.94
C PRO A 42 7.54 -19.46 -15.89
N LEU A 43 8.39 -18.45 -16.11
CA LEU A 43 8.10 -17.21 -16.86
C LEU A 43 7.52 -17.43 -18.27
N LYS A 44 7.69 -18.63 -18.85
CA LYS A 44 7.20 -18.98 -20.19
C LYS A 44 5.80 -19.64 -20.20
N HIS A 45 5.16 -19.80 -19.03
CA HIS A 45 3.85 -20.43 -19.01
C HIS A 45 2.77 -19.48 -19.58
N PRO A 46 1.91 -19.94 -20.52
CA PRO A 46 0.89 -19.08 -21.15
C PRO A 46 -0.03 -18.38 -20.15
N TYR A 47 -0.37 -19.04 -19.05
CA TYR A 47 -1.18 -18.49 -17.97
C TYR A 47 -0.55 -17.24 -17.35
N LEU A 48 0.77 -17.22 -17.15
CA LEU A 48 1.47 -16.06 -16.60
C LEU A 48 1.44 -14.85 -17.52
N ASN A 49 1.49 -15.07 -18.84
CA ASN A 49 1.36 -13.98 -19.80
C ASN A 49 -0.03 -13.32 -19.70
N ILE A 50 -1.07 -14.13 -19.54
CA ILE A 50 -2.44 -13.64 -19.35
C ILE A 50 -2.55 -12.92 -18.00
N GLN A 51 -2.05 -13.52 -16.92
CA GLN A 51 -2.07 -12.94 -15.58
C GLN A 51 -1.30 -11.62 -15.53
N ASN A 52 -0.10 -11.54 -16.11
CA ASN A 52 0.68 -10.31 -16.18
C ASN A 52 -0.04 -9.21 -16.99
N ARG A 53 -0.74 -9.60 -18.06
CA ARG A 53 -1.57 -8.67 -18.83
C ARG A 53 -2.76 -8.19 -18.03
N LEU A 54 -3.45 -9.06 -17.31
CA LEU A 54 -4.56 -8.70 -16.43
C LEU A 54 -4.06 -7.79 -15.29
N ASN A 55 -2.92 -8.11 -14.67
CA ASN A 55 -2.34 -7.30 -13.61
C ASN A 55 -1.94 -5.90 -14.08
N LYS A 56 -1.45 -5.76 -15.32
CA LYS A 56 -1.18 -4.44 -15.92
C LYS A 56 -2.46 -3.63 -16.15
N ILE A 57 -3.55 -4.29 -16.52
CA ILE A 57 -4.83 -3.63 -16.82
C ILE A 57 -5.61 -3.36 -15.53
N PHE A 58 -5.73 -4.37 -14.67
CA PHE A 58 -6.58 -4.34 -13.46
C PHE A 58 -5.81 -4.08 -12.16
N GLY A 59 -4.45 -4.19 -12.14
CA GLY A 59 -3.59 -4.06 -10.95
C GLY A 59 -3.83 -5.15 -9.90
N GLY A 60 -3.49 -4.83 -8.66
CA GLY A 60 -3.85 -5.68 -7.52
C GLY A 60 -2.76 -6.61 -6.99
N LEU A 61 -1.52 -6.53 -7.52
CA LEU A 61 -0.40 -7.32 -6.97
C LEU A 61 0.17 -6.73 -5.68
N ASN A 62 0.16 -5.40 -5.58
CA ASN A 62 0.76 -4.66 -4.47
C ASN A 62 -0.27 -3.70 -3.83
N GLN A 63 -1.46 -4.22 -3.52
CA GLN A 63 -2.48 -3.43 -2.87
C GLN A 63 -2.18 -3.28 -1.38
N VAL A 64 -2.26 -2.05 -0.89
CA VAL A 64 -2.14 -1.70 0.52
C VAL A 64 -3.46 -1.16 1.01
N SER A 65 -3.87 -1.61 2.19
CA SER A 65 -5.05 -1.15 2.90
C SER A 65 -4.62 -0.52 4.23
N ILE A 66 -4.97 0.74 4.42
CA ILE A 66 -4.72 1.52 5.63
C ILE A 66 -6.06 1.70 6.32
N ALA A 67 -6.20 1.18 7.53
CA ALA A 67 -7.38 1.42 8.37
C ALA A 67 -7.10 2.60 9.30
N VAL A 68 -7.98 3.59 9.28
CA VAL A 68 -7.99 4.69 10.23
C VAL A 68 -9.13 4.43 11.20
N GLU A 69 -8.79 4.18 12.46
CA GLU A 69 -9.73 3.84 13.52
C GLU A 69 -9.65 4.86 14.64
N VAL A 70 -10.81 5.19 15.23
CA VAL A 70 -10.92 6.03 16.42
C VAL A 70 -11.28 5.17 17.62
N LYS A 71 -10.59 5.40 18.75
CA LYS A 71 -10.86 4.69 20.01
C LYS A 71 -12.19 5.10 20.60
N ASP A 72 -12.44 6.39 20.59
CA ASP A 72 -13.64 7.00 21.18
C ASP A 72 -14.36 7.88 20.15
N GLY A 73 -15.68 7.78 20.11
CA GLY A 73 -16.52 8.54 19.19
C GLY A 73 -16.62 7.92 17.80
N THR A 74 -16.59 8.76 16.77
CA THR A 74 -16.71 8.37 15.37
C THR A 74 -15.63 9.03 14.52
N ILE A 75 -15.35 8.45 13.35
CA ILE A 75 -14.44 9.05 12.35
C ILE A 75 -15.01 10.34 11.75
N LEU A 76 -16.31 10.59 11.94
CA LEU A 76 -16.99 11.79 11.45
C LEU A 76 -16.71 12.96 12.40
N ASN A 77 -15.44 13.33 12.50
CA ASN A 77 -14.96 14.51 13.21
C ASN A 77 -13.92 15.22 12.36
N PRO A 78 -13.74 16.55 12.50
CA PRO A 78 -12.84 17.34 11.65
C PRO A 78 -11.41 16.81 11.64
N THR A 79 -10.89 16.39 12.78
CA THR A 79 -9.49 15.94 12.93
C THR A 79 -9.24 14.64 12.18
N THR A 80 -10.16 13.66 12.30
CA THR A 80 -10.00 12.37 11.61
C THR A 80 -10.23 12.51 10.10
N LEU A 81 -11.22 13.32 9.70
CA LEU A 81 -11.49 13.59 8.28
C LEU A 81 -10.33 14.32 7.61
N ASP A 82 -9.71 15.27 8.32
CA ASP A 82 -8.49 15.93 7.85
C ASP A 82 -7.32 14.95 7.69
N LYS A 83 -7.12 14.06 8.66
CA LYS A 83 -6.11 13.00 8.58
C LYS A 83 -6.34 12.08 7.37
N VAL A 84 -7.57 11.63 7.13
CA VAL A 84 -7.93 10.82 5.96
C VAL A 84 -7.62 11.58 4.65
N TRP A 85 -7.92 12.86 4.60
CA TRP A 85 -7.64 13.72 3.45
C TRP A 85 -6.13 13.88 3.22
N GLN A 86 -5.35 14.15 4.28
CA GLN A 86 -3.89 14.29 4.21
C GLN A 86 -3.24 13.00 3.71
N ILE A 87 -3.57 11.84 4.33
CA ILE A 87 -3.04 10.54 3.89
C ILE A 87 -3.39 10.27 2.43
N THR A 88 -4.62 10.57 2.01
CA THR A 88 -5.03 10.38 0.61
C THR A 88 -4.24 11.24 -0.35
N ASN A 89 -3.99 12.52 0.00
CA ASN A 89 -3.19 13.42 -0.83
C ASN A 89 -1.72 13.01 -0.86
N GLN A 90 -1.15 12.58 0.24
CA GLN A 90 0.22 12.04 0.28
C GLN A 90 0.36 10.81 -0.61
N LEU A 91 -0.63 9.90 -0.59
CA LEU A 91 -0.64 8.75 -1.49
C LEU A 91 -0.67 9.16 -2.97
N TYR A 92 -1.40 10.21 -3.34
CA TYR A 92 -1.39 10.74 -4.71
C TYR A 92 -0.04 11.31 -5.15
N LEU A 93 0.75 11.82 -4.21
CA LEU A 93 2.07 12.40 -4.46
C LEU A 93 3.20 11.38 -4.34
N THR A 94 2.91 10.18 -3.85
CA THR A 94 3.92 9.14 -3.64
C THR A 94 4.26 8.44 -4.96
N GLU A 95 5.54 8.41 -5.27
CA GLU A 95 6.05 7.72 -6.46
C GLU A 95 5.75 6.21 -6.42
N GLY A 96 5.36 5.65 -7.54
CA GLY A 96 5.02 4.23 -7.67
C GLY A 96 3.61 3.87 -7.20
N ILE A 97 2.77 4.85 -6.83
CA ILE A 97 1.35 4.64 -6.59
C ILE A 97 0.54 4.94 -7.85
N ASN A 98 -0.36 4.03 -8.18
CA ASN A 98 -1.34 4.28 -9.23
C ASN A 98 -2.45 5.20 -8.69
N ALA A 99 -2.35 6.50 -8.99
CA ALA A 99 -3.30 7.52 -8.54
C ALA A 99 -4.75 7.20 -8.92
N GLY A 100 -5.00 6.57 -10.08
CA GLY A 100 -6.34 6.15 -10.50
C GLY A 100 -6.95 5.03 -9.63
N ARG A 101 -6.16 4.40 -8.76
CA ARG A 101 -6.58 3.27 -7.92
C ARG A 101 -6.59 3.56 -6.43
N VAL A 102 -6.28 4.79 -6.04
CA VAL A 102 -6.47 5.22 -4.66
C VAL A 102 -7.97 5.30 -4.37
N VAL A 103 -8.40 4.65 -3.31
CA VAL A 103 -9.78 4.62 -2.80
C VAL A 103 -9.78 5.07 -1.36
N SER A 104 -10.53 6.11 -1.05
CA SER A 104 -10.76 6.64 0.31
C SER A 104 -11.99 7.52 0.30
N LEU A 105 -12.43 8.02 1.43
CA LEU A 105 -13.52 8.99 1.50
C LEU A 105 -13.24 10.27 0.68
N SER A 106 -11.98 10.70 0.58
CA SER A 106 -11.57 11.90 -0.18
C SER A 106 -11.02 11.59 -1.56
N ALA A 107 -11.03 10.31 -1.98
CA ALA A 107 -10.50 9.93 -3.27
C ALA A 107 -11.31 10.55 -4.42
N ARG A 108 -10.60 11.00 -5.47
CA ARG A 108 -11.22 11.69 -6.63
C ARG A 108 -12.27 10.87 -7.36
N LYS A 109 -12.17 9.54 -7.32
CA LYS A 109 -13.09 8.62 -7.99
C LYS A 109 -14.30 8.24 -7.14
N VAL A 110 -14.26 8.47 -5.83
CA VAL A 110 -15.41 8.19 -4.96
C VAL A 110 -16.34 9.36 -5.00
N LYS A 111 -17.51 9.14 -5.60
CA LYS A 111 -18.48 10.17 -5.91
C LYS A 111 -19.81 9.89 -5.25
N HIS A 112 -20.52 10.96 -4.95
CA HIS A 112 -21.92 10.95 -4.62
C HIS A 112 -22.73 11.35 -5.85
N ILE A 113 -23.77 10.61 -6.15
CA ILE A 113 -24.66 10.87 -7.27
C ILE A 113 -26.02 11.19 -6.69
N GLU A 114 -26.53 12.34 -7.02
CA GLU A 114 -27.86 12.81 -6.61
C GLU A 114 -28.71 13.10 -7.84
N ALA A 115 -29.93 12.63 -7.84
CA ALA A 115 -30.90 12.93 -8.89
C ALA A 115 -31.69 14.18 -8.51
N ASN A 116 -31.77 15.15 -9.40
CA ASN A 116 -32.63 16.32 -9.29
C ASN A 116 -33.54 16.43 -10.52
N GLU A 117 -34.42 17.43 -10.55
CA GLU A 117 -35.33 17.65 -11.67
C GLU A 117 -34.63 17.92 -13.01
N GLU A 118 -33.38 18.39 -12.98
CA GLU A 118 -32.59 18.70 -14.16
C GLU A 118 -31.69 17.53 -14.62
N GLY A 119 -31.62 16.44 -13.85
CA GLY A 119 -30.82 15.24 -14.16
C GLY A 119 -30.00 14.72 -12.99
N PHE A 120 -28.79 14.22 -13.26
CA PHE A 120 -27.89 13.67 -12.26
C PHE A 120 -26.75 14.63 -11.96
N VAL A 121 -26.63 15.04 -10.71
CA VAL A 121 -25.48 15.77 -10.21
C VAL A 121 -24.48 14.80 -9.62
N THR A 122 -23.23 14.87 -10.06
CA THR A 122 -22.15 13.99 -9.60
C THR A 122 -21.06 14.82 -8.94
N GLU A 123 -20.90 14.68 -7.65
CA GLU A 123 -19.89 15.37 -6.85
C GLU A 123 -18.95 14.39 -6.18
N ARG A 124 -17.75 14.86 -5.76
CA ARG A 124 -16.90 14.06 -4.90
C ARG A 124 -17.61 13.83 -3.56
N LEU A 125 -17.45 12.65 -3.00
CA LEU A 125 -18.05 12.34 -1.70
C LEU A 125 -17.53 13.29 -0.61
N MET A 126 -16.21 13.50 -0.57
CA MET A 126 -15.54 14.48 0.30
C MET A 126 -14.43 15.17 -0.52
N HIS A 127 -14.61 16.43 -0.86
CA HIS A 127 -13.61 17.22 -1.59
C HIS A 127 -12.56 17.76 -0.62
N ASP A 128 -13.02 18.46 0.41
CA ASP A 128 -12.24 19.00 1.51
C ASP A 128 -12.73 18.38 2.83
N PRO A 129 -11.91 18.34 3.86
CA PRO A 129 -12.33 17.86 5.18
C PRO A 129 -13.49 18.69 5.70
N ALA A 130 -14.58 18.02 6.08
CA ALA A 130 -15.74 18.70 6.69
C ALA A 130 -15.34 19.28 8.05
N LYS A 131 -15.59 20.58 8.22
CA LYS A 131 -15.21 21.36 9.42
C LYS A 131 -16.38 21.71 10.32
N SER A 132 -17.55 21.90 9.72
CA SER A 132 -18.77 22.23 10.45
C SER A 132 -19.62 20.99 10.73
N ILE A 133 -20.46 21.06 11.75
CA ILE A 133 -21.41 20.00 12.10
C ILE A 133 -22.35 19.72 10.91
N GLN A 134 -22.77 20.76 10.22
CA GLN A 134 -23.66 20.64 9.06
C GLN A 134 -23.01 19.87 7.90
N GLU A 135 -21.73 20.18 7.59
CA GLU A 135 -20.98 19.47 6.55
C GLU A 135 -20.76 18.00 6.93
N ILE A 136 -20.53 17.71 8.20
CA ILE A 136 -20.37 16.34 8.72
C ILE A 136 -21.68 15.58 8.59
N ASP A 137 -22.81 16.18 8.91
CA ASP A 137 -24.13 15.52 8.77
C ASP A 137 -24.47 15.25 7.30
N ILE A 138 -24.17 16.19 6.40
CA ILE A 138 -24.32 15.98 4.94
C ILE A 138 -23.44 14.84 4.49
N LEU A 139 -22.16 14.83 4.88
CA LEU A 139 -21.24 13.74 4.54
C LEU A 139 -21.74 12.39 5.06
N LYS A 140 -22.24 12.33 6.30
CA LYS A 140 -22.82 11.13 6.88
C LYS A 140 -23.99 10.59 6.06
N GLN A 141 -24.92 11.48 5.65
CA GLN A 141 -26.05 11.09 4.82
C GLN A 141 -25.58 10.55 3.45
N ARG A 142 -24.60 11.21 2.82
CA ARG A 142 -24.02 10.77 1.54
C ARG A 142 -23.35 9.40 1.67
N ILE A 143 -22.64 9.14 2.78
CA ILE A 143 -22.04 7.84 3.07
C ILE A 143 -23.11 6.76 3.21
N VAL A 144 -24.14 6.98 4.04
CA VAL A 144 -25.21 5.99 4.30
C VAL A 144 -25.98 5.66 3.02
N LYS A 145 -26.23 6.64 2.16
CA LYS A 145 -26.92 6.44 0.88
C LYS A 145 -26.08 5.67 -0.15
N ASN A 146 -24.76 5.54 0.06
CA ASN A 146 -23.88 4.87 -0.89
C ASN A 146 -23.44 3.49 -0.38
N PRO A 147 -24.02 2.38 -0.88
CA PRO A 147 -23.71 1.02 -0.42
C PRO A 147 -22.28 0.57 -0.76
N LEU A 148 -21.57 1.24 -1.68
CA LEU A 148 -20.17 0.99 -1.99
C LEU A 148 -19.23 1.63 -0.97
N VAL A 149 -19.73 2.56 -0.18
CA VAL A 149 -18.97 3.28 0.86
C VAL A 149 -19.35 2.78 2.24
N TYR A 150 -20.65 2.75 2.56
CA TYR A 150 -21.16 2.33 3.85
C TYR A 150 -21.05 0.81 4.03
N GLY A 151 -20.23 0.38 4.93
CA GLY A 151 -19.86 -1.01 5.17
C GLY A 151 -18.48 -1.37 4.60
N PRO A 152 -18.26 -1.29 3.27
CA PRO A 152 -16.96 -1.65 2.68
C PRO A 152 -15.81 -0.68 2.97
N MET A 153 -16.08 0.63 3.00
CA MET A 153 -15.06 1.66 3.21
C MET A 153 -15.18 2.32 4.58
N VAL A 154 -16.38 2.47 5.07
CA VAL A 154 -16.67 3.03 6.40
C VAL A 154 -17.41 1.97 7.20
N SER A 155 -16.94 1.67 8.40
CA SER A 155 -17.58 0.70 9.28
C SER A 155 -18.99 1.15 9.64
N LYS A 156 -19.87 0.18 9.88
CA LYS A 156 -21.30 0.46 10.18
C LYS A 156 -21.51 1.28 11.45
N ASP A 157 -20.58 1.18 12.38
CA ASP A 157 -20.54 1.95 13.63
C ASP A 157 -19.82 3.29 13.50
N PHE A 158 -19.34 3.64 12.30
CA PHE A 158 -18.55 4.84 12.02
C PHE A 158 -17.28 4.99 12.86
N LYS A 159 -16.69 3.89 13.33
CA LYS A 159 -15.44 3.92 14.10
C LYS A 159 -14.20 3.77 13.26
N ALA A 160 -14.32 3.22 12.06
CA ALA A 160 -13.17 3.01 11.18
C ALA A 160 -13.49 3.39 9.73
N THR A 161 -12.46 3.82 9.01
CA THR A 161 -12.49 4.00 7.56
C THR A 161 -11.27 3.38 6.91
N LEU A 162 -11.43 2.90 5.68
CA LEU A 162 -10.42 2.22 4.91
C LEU A 162 -9.91 3.12 3.78
N ILE A 163 -8.59 3.22 3.68
CA ILE A 163 -7.88 3.85 2.57
C ILE A 163 -7.16 2.73 1.82
N GLN A 164 -7.38 2.61 0.53
CA GLN A 164 -6.71 1.61 -0.31
C GLN A 164 -5.87 2.31 -1.37
N ALA A 165 -4.67 1.81 -1.59
CA ALA A 165 -3.78 2.25 -2.65
C ALA A 165 -3.15 1.04 -3.34
N ASP A 166 -2.95 1.14 -4.65
CA ASP A 166 -2.30 0.11 -5.44
C ASP A 166 -0.95 0.63 -5.92
N PHE A 167 0.11 -0.08 -5.55
CA PHE A 167 1.46 0.22 -6.00
C PHE A 167 1.76 -0.48 -7.31
N GLU A 168 2.58 0.13 -8.13
CA GLU A 168 3.07 -0.48 -9.36
C GLU A 168 3.86 -1.76 -9.05
N SER A 169 3.80 -2.73 -9.96
CA SER A 169 4.41 -4.05 -9.77
C SER A 169 5.94 -4.03 -9.67
N ASN A 170 6.59 -2.95 -10.09
CA ASN A 170 8.03 -2.72 -10.01
C ASN A 170 8.49 -2.19 -8.65
N VAL A 171 7.56 -1.76 -7.78
CA VAL A 171 7.90 -1.24 -6.45
C VAL A 171 8.17 -2.38 -5.48
N SER A 172 9.34 -2.37 -4.87
CA SER A 172 9.69 -3.40 -3.89
C SER A 172 8.90 -3.26 -2.59
N SER A 173 8.56 -4.39 -1.95
CA SER A 173 7.85 -4.42 -0.66
C SER A 173 8.55 -3.60 0.43
N ARG A 174 9.89 -3.50 0.38
CA ARG A 174 10.67 -2.67 1.31
C ARG A 174 10.38 -1.18 1.14
N ASN A 175 10.22 -0.71 -0.09
CA ASN A 175 9.89 0.69 -0.38
C ASN A 175 8.46 0.99 0.04
N ILE A 176 7.53 0.09 -0.24
CA ILE A 176 6.13 0.19 0.23
C ILE A 176 6.10 0.34 1.74
N PHE A 177 6.83 -0.52 2.46
CA PHE A 177 6.90 -0.47 3.93
C PHE A 177 7.46 0.86 4.46
N LYS A 178 8.51 1.41 3.82
CA LYS A 178 9.06 2.72 4.19
C LYS A 178 8.03 3.85 4.04
N VAL A 179 7.29 3.85 2.92
CA VAL A 179 6.21 4.82 2.68
C VAL A 179 5.15 4.72 3.78
N LEU A 180 4.71 3.50 4.11
CA LEU A 180 3.73 3.29 5.17
C LEU A 180 4.22 3.72 6.55
N GLN A 181 5.51 3.51 6.86
CA GLN A 181 6.09 4.01 8.11
C GLN A 181 6.12 5.54 8.19
N THR A 182 6.32 6.21 7.07
CA THR A 182 6.29 7.69 7.02
C THR A 182 4.87 8.19 7.28
N LEU A 183 3.87 7.59 6.63
CA LEU A 183 2.45 7.93 6.83
C LEU A 183 1.94 7.65 8.26
N ASN A 184 2.52 6.70 8.97
CA ASN A 184 2.11 6.37 10.34
C ASN A 184 2.75 7.26 11.43
N LYS A 185 3.75 8.07 11.07
CA LYS A 185 4.43 8.97 12.03
C LYS A 185 3.79 10.35 12.12
N GLU A 186 2.96 10.71 11.16
CA GLU A 186 2.16 11.95 11.09
C GLU A 186 0.74 11.69 11.59
#